data_ad240dc80b91122d4d595daa1cd13041
#
_entry.id   ad240dc80b91122d4d595daa1cd13041
#
_cell.length_a   1.000
_cell.length_b   1.000
_cell.length_c   1.000
_cell.angle_alpha   90.00
_cell.angle_beta   90.00
_cell.angle_gamma   90.00
#
_symmetry.space_group_name_H-M   'P 1'
#
loop_
_entity.id
_entity.type
_entity.pdbx_description
1 polymer ?
#
loop_
_entity_poly.entity_id
_entity_poly.type
_entity_poly.pdbx_seq_one_letter_code
_entity_poly.pdbx_strand_id
1 'polypeptide(L)' 'MALEVKLEVFEGPLDLLLHLIEKNKVDIYDIPIVEITEQYLDYIRQMQTEDMNVMSEFLLMAATLLDIKCRMLLP' A
#
# COMPACT_ATOMS: atom_id res chain seq x y z
N MET A 1 -13.53 6.45 -25.72
CA MET A 1 -14.12 6.01 -24.44
C MET A 1 -13.05 5.94 -23.38
N ALA A 2 -13.24 6.68 -22.31
CA ALA A 2 -12.33 6.60 -21.19
C ALA A 2 -12.55 5.26 -20.46
N LEU A 3 -11.46 4.54 -20.24
CA LEU A 3 -11.50 3.36 -19.39
C LEU A 3 -11.65 3.83 -17.93
N GLU A 4 -12.80 3.54 -17.35
CA GLU A 4 -12.97 3.79 -15.92
C GLU A 4 -12.23 2.70 -15.15
N VAL A 5 -11.15 3.09 -14.49
CA VAL A 5 -10.49 2.23 -13.54
C VAL A 5 -11.22 2.38 -12.22
N LYS A 6 -11.98 1.34 -11.85
CA LYS A 6 -12.58 1.30 -10.53
C LYS A 6 -11.51 0.91 -9.53
N LEU A 7 -11.16 1.86 -8.68
CA LEU A 7 -10.31 1.57 -7.53
C LEU A 7 -11.15 0.86 -6.48
N GLU A 8 -10.65 -0.25 -5.98
CA GLU A 8 -11.28 -0.94 -4.87
C GLU A 8 -11.20 -0.08 -3.61
N VAL A 9 -12.26 -0.14 -2.81
CA VAL A 9 -12.29 0.57 -1.55
C VAL A 9 -11.86 -0.39 -0.44
N PHE A 10 -10.84 0.00 0.30
CA PHE A 10 -10.33 -0.78 1.42
C PHE A 10 -10.74 -0.13 2.74
N GLU A 11 -11.01 -0.96 3.73
CA GLU A 11 -11.43 -0.49 5.05
C GLU A 11 -10.28 0.20 5.80
N GLY A 12 -9.05 -0.14 5.49
CA GLY A 12 -7.89 0.45 6.12
C GLY A 12 -6.60 -0.01 5.45
N PRO A 13 -5.45 0.50 5.91
CA PRO A 13 -4.17 0.18 5.29
C PRO A 13 -3.78 -1.29 5.39
N LEU A 14 -4.15 -1.98 6.47
CA LEU A 14 -3.87 -3.42 6.58
C LEU A 14 -4.67 -4.22 5.56
N ASP A 15 -5.91 -3.83 5.31
CA ASP A 15 -6.74 -4.47 4.29
C ASP A 15 -6.11 -4.32 2.91
N LEU A 16 -5.62 -3.13 2.59
CA LEU A 16 -4.90 -2.89 1.35
C LEU A 16 -3.63 -3.74 1.25
N LEU A 17 -2.84 -3.82 2.32
CA LEU A 17 -1.63 -4.63 2.34
C LEU A 17 -1.92 -6.11 2.13
N LEU A 18 -2.95 -6.64 2.79
CA LEU A 18 -3.36 -8.03 2.60
C LEU A 18 -3.76 -8.28 1.16
N HIS A 19 -4.48 -7.34 0.55
CA HIS A 19 -4.85 -7.44 -0.86
C HIS A 19 -3.62 -7.50 -1.77
N LEU A 20 -2.61 -6.67 -1.51
CA LEU A 20 -1.39 -6.65 -2.30
C LEU A 20 -0.59 -7.94 -2.13
N ILE A 21 -0.54 -8.47 -0.92
CA ILE A 21 0.13 -9.75 -0.62
C ILE A 21 -0.55 -10.88 -1.39
N GLU A 22 -1.87 -10.95 -1.36
CA GLU A 22 -2.64 -11.96 -2.08
C GLU A 22 -2.50 -11.81 -3.59
N LYS A 23 -2.61 -10.59 -4.09
CA LYS A 23 -2.52 -10.29 -5.52
C LYS A 23 -1.16 -10.70 -6.10
N ASN A 24 -0.09 -10.49 -5.35
CA ASN A 24 1.27 -10.80 -5.78
C ASN A 24 1.68 -12.23 -5.42
N LYS A 25 0.82 -13.00 -4.79
CA LYS A 25 1.10 -14.37 -4.34
C LYS A 25 2.38 -14.44 -3.51
N VAL A 26 2.51 -13.50 -2.59
CA VAL A 26 3.71 -13.36 -1.76
C VAL A 26 3.71 -14.38 -0.64
N ASP A 27 4.87 -14.99 -0.41
CA ASP A 27 5.10 -15.79 0.78
C ASP A 27 5.23 -14.83 1.97
N ILE A 28 4.38 -15.03 3.00
CA ILE A 28 4.35 -14.16 4.16
C ILE A 28 5.66 -14.19 4.95
N TYR A 29 6.46 -15.26 4.77
CA TYR A 29 7.78 -15.39 5.41
C TYR A 29 8.90 -14.75 4.61
N ASP A 30 8.61 -14.30 3.38
CA ASP A 30 9.60 -13.67 2.51
C ASP A 30 8.91 -12.58 1.67
N ILE A 31 8.56 -11.49 2.34
CA ILE A 31 7.83 -10.40 1.70
C ILE A 31 8.80 -9.49 0.96
N PRO A 32 8.64 -9.30 -0.37
CA PRO A 32 9.45 -8.35 -1.14
C PRO A 32 9.02 -6.92 -0.81
N ILE A 33 9.60 -6.37 0.27
CA ILE A 33 9.14 -5.11 0.85
C ILE A 33 9.23 -3.93 -0.13
N VAL A 34 10.24 -3.95 -1.02
CA VAL A 34 10.40 -2.87 -2.00
C VAL A 34 9.22 -2.82 -2.95
N GLU A 35 8.87 -3.96 -3.54
CA GLU A 35 7.75 -4.04 -4.49
C GLU A 35 6.41 -3.75 -3.82
N ILE A 36 6.18 -4.30 -2.64
CA ILE A 36 4.94 -4.08 -1.90
C ILE A 36 4.80 -2.61 -1.51
N THR A 37 5.89 -1.98 -1.05
CA THR A 37 5.89 -0.57 -0.70
C THR A 37 5.55 0.30 -1.91
N GLU A 38 6.18 0.03 -3.06
CA GLU A 38 5.92 0.77 -4.29
C GLU A 38 4.47 0.65 -4.75
N GLN A 39 3.93 -0.56 -4.71
CA GLN A 39 2.52 -0.79 -5.08
C GLN A 39 1.58 -0.09 -4.10
N TYR A 40 1.89 -0.13 -2.81
CA TYR A 40 1.11 0.55 -1.79
C TYR A 40 1.06 2.05 -2.03
N LEU A 41 2.23 2.67 -2.25
CA LEU A 41 2.33 4.11 -2.52
C LEU A 41 1.59 4.50 -3.79
N ASP A 42 1.70 3.67 -4.82
CA ASP A 42 1.02 3.90 -6.08
C ASP A 42 -0.50 3.87 -5.90
N TYR A 43 -0.97 2.94 -5.10
CA TYR A 43 -2.39 2.84 -4.78
C TYR A 43 -2.88 4.10 -4.05
N ILE A 44 -2.11 4.57 -3.06
CA ILE A 44 -2.46 5.78 -2.30
C ILE A 44 -2.54 7.00 -3.22
N ARG A 45 -1.63 7.14 -4.18
CA ARG A 45 -1.64 8.24 -5.13
C ARG A 45 -2.93 8.27 -5.96
N GLN A 46 -3.51 7.11 -6.21
CA GLN A 46 -4.73 6.99 -6.98
C GLN A 46 -5.99 7.09 -6.13
N MET A 47 -5.84 7.01 -4.82
CA MET A 47 -7.00 7.13 -3.91
C MET A 47 -7.62 8.50 -3.99
N GLN A 48 -8.95 8.50 -4.13
CA GLN A 48 -9.73 9.72 -4.09
C GLN A 48 -10.59 9.70 -2.83
N THR A 49 -10.11 10.34 -1.80
CA THR A 49 -10.88 10.52 -0.58
C THR A 49 -10.70 11.94 -0.06
N GLU A 50 -11.79 12.53 0.38
CA GLU A 50 -11.77 13.83 1.04
C GLU A 50 -11.70 13.68 2.56
N ASP A 51 -11.83 12.45 3.06
CA ASP A 51 -11.78 12.17 4.49
C ASP A 51 -10.32 12.13 4.95
N MET A 52 -9.91 13.18 5.65
CA MET A 52 -8.54 13.33 6.13
C MET A 52 -8.17 12.29 7.19
N ASN A 53 -9.14 11.79 7.95
CA ASN A 53 -8.87 10.74 8.94
C ASN A 53 -8.53 9.44 8.26
N VAL A 54 -9.27 9.08 7.22
CA VAL A 54 -8.99 7.88 6.41
C VAL A 54 -7.60 8.02 5.75
N MET A 55 -7.34 9.14 5.12
CA MET A 55 -6.06 9.38 4.45
C MET A 55 -4.89 9.34 5.44
N SER A 56 -5.07 9.89 6.64
CA SER A 56 -4.05 9.85 7.69
C SER A 56 -3.62 8.43 8.03
N GLU A 57 -4.57 7.52 8.16
CA GLU A 57 -4.26 6.12 8.47
C GLU A 57 -3.40 5.48 7.37
N PHE A 58 -3.77 5.71 6.11
CA PHE A 58 -3.00 5.19 4.98
C PHE A 58 -1.61 5.81 4.91
N LEU A 59 -1.48 7.10 5.20
CA LEU A 59 -0.17 7.79 5.18
C LEU A 59 0.73 7.34 6.32
N LEU A 60 0.18 7.07 7.49
CA LEU A 60 0.95 6.51 8.61
C LEU A 60 1.54 5.15 8.23
N MET A 61 0.75 4.31 7.59
CA MET A 61 1.26 3.01 7.12
C MET A 61 2.31 3.20 6.03
N ALA A 62 2.14 4.17 5.14
CA ALA A 62 3.14 4.47 4.12
C ALA A 62 4.49 4.84 4.77
N ALA A 63 4.46 5.67 5.81
CA ALA A 63 5.67 6.04 6.54
C ALA A 63 6.32 4.81 7.20
N THR A 64 5.51 3.90 7.75
CA THR A 64 5.99 2.66 8.34
C THR A 64 6.67 1.77 7.29
N LEU A 65 6.06 1.61 6.13
CA LEU A 65 6.64 0.81 5.04
C LEU A 65 7.94 1.41 4.53
N LEU A 66 8.01 2.73 4.41
CA LEU A 66 9.22 3.42 3.98
C LEU A 66 10.34 3.24 5.01
N ASP A 67 10.01 3.30 6.30
CA ASP A 67 10.96 3.06 7.37
C ASP A 67 11.53 1.63 7.29
N ILE A 68 10.66 0.63 7.15
CA ILE A 68 11.08 -0.76 7.01
C ILE A 68 11.98 -0.93 5.79
N LYS A 69 11.57 -0.36 4.64
CA LYS A 69 12.37 -0.41 3.41
C LYS A 69 13.77 0.17 3.63
N CYS A 70 13.86 1.32 4.28
CA CYS A 70 15.15 1.95 4.56
C CYS A 70 16.03 1.07 5.44
N ARG A 71 15.46 0.49 6.49
CA ARG A 71 16.21 -0.38 7.40
C ARG A 71 16.72 -1.64 6.71
N MET A 72 15.93 -2.21 5.82
CA MET A 72 16.32 -3.42 5.09
C MET A 72 17.39 -3.15 4.05
N LEU A 73 17.48 -1.94 3.50
CA LEU A 73 18.47 -1.57 2.50
C LEU A 73 19.77 -1.04 3.08
N LEU A 74 19.79 -0.72 4.39
CA LEU A 74 21.02 -0.30 5.06
C LEU A 74 21.86 -1.51 5.41
N PRO A 75 23.19 -1.42 5.22
CA PRO A 75 24.11 -2.50 5.59
C PRO A 75 24.22 -2.69 7.09
#